data_920bdb87e05244b51ffc8bc0f0c87d52
#
_entry.id   920bdb87e05244b51ffc8bc0f0c87d52
#
_cell.length_a   1.000
_cell.length_b   1.000
_cell.length_c   1.000
_cell.angle_alpha   90.00
_cell.angle_beta   90.00
_cell.angle_gamma   90.00
#
_symmetry.space_group_name_H-M   'P 1'
#
loop_
_entity.id
_entity.type
_entity.pdbx_description
1 polymer ?
#
loop_
_entity_poly.entity_id
_entity_poly.type
_entity_poly.pdbx_seq_one_letter_code
_entity_poly.pdbx_strand_id
1 'polypeptide(L)'
;MSHQHTGQNKTQRRLILGVTLIFLFSLVLSPQTSLAASPKDLILVGLIPDEGGIDDNGFNEMAAAGLARAVTDFSIVSAIYPPASADEYAAKIAECVSAGNELCITVGYSMMDATMNAAGLNIDVDFAIVDATWDTYPANLRGMTFASEEVGYLAGTLAGLMSTSKIIGAIGGFPIPPVDNFIFPYQYGAQWADPEVQMLLDYAYNFMNPVLGAQIAQDQMARGADVIFAVAGPTGNGAILQAAQDGAWTIGVDVDVYYSTFGGGTVDGSEYLLTSAMKRVDNAVYHTIEDVVNGTFSSGTMVNNLENEGVGLAPYHDAEASIPQDVQDAVAAVMQSIINGETDVWEPFYKYTINLPITMK
;
A
#
# COMPACT_ATOMS: atom_id res chain seq x y z
N MET A 1 -23.33 94.27 52.67
CA MET A 1 -24.73 94.68 52.49
C MET A 1 -25.52 93.35 52.38
N SER A 2 -26.09 92.91 53.47
CA SER A 2 -27.47 92.96 53.90
C SER A 2 -28.35 92.07 53.02
N HIS A 3 -29.14 91.22 53.52
CA HIS A 3 -29.96 90.88 54.68
C HIS A 3 -30.54 89.50 54.36
N GLN A 4 -30.48 88.52 55.27
CA GLN A 4 -31.52 88.14 56.22
C GLN A 4 -32.93 88.00 55.64
N HIS A 5 -33.54 86.87 55.78
CA HIS A 5 -34.57 86.47 56.74
C HIS A 5 -35.09 85.02 56.40
N THR A 6 -34.92 84.11 57.31
CA THR A 6 -35.88 83.52 58.29
C THR A 6 -37.24 83.12 57.74
N GLY A 7 -37.62 81.92 58.09
CA GLY A 7 -39.00 81.44 58.11
C GLY A 7 -39.20 79.95 58.32
N GLN A 8 -39.36 79.59 59.58
CA GLN A 8 -39.88 78.29 60.04
C GLN A 8 -41.28 78.03 59.47
N ASN A 9 -41.67 76.83 59.16
CA ASN A 9 -42.70 76.13 59.95
C ASN A 9 -43.06 74.72 59.40
N LYS A 10 -43.06 73.83 60.39
CA LYS A 10 -44.04 72.78 60.72
C LYS A 10 -44.45 71.70 59.75
N THR A 11 -43.96 70.52 60.15
CA THR A 11 -44.71 69.27 60.40
C THR A 11 -45.94 68.97 59.52
N GLN A 12 -45.78 67.93 58.71
CA GLN A 12 -46.82 66.90 58.69
C GLN A 12 -46.20 65.52 58.24
N ARG A 13 -46.31 64.57 59.16
CA ARG A 13 -46.08 63.14 58.91
C ARG A 13 -47.08 62.64 57.86
N ARG A 14 -46.63 62.13 56.78
CA ARG A 14 -47.42 61.16 55.99
C ARG A 14 -46.59 59.94 55.82
N LEU A 15 -47.06 58.86 56.45
CA LEU A 15 -46.63 57.45 56.28
C LEU A 15 -46.98 57.07 54.89
N ILE A 16 -45.97 56.80 54.00
CA ILE A 16 -46.16 56.15 52.71
C ILE A 16 -45.53 54.77 52.83
N LEU A 17 -46.37 53.76 52.86
CA LEU A 17 -46.07 52.36 52.79
C LEU A 17 -45.36 52.13 51.44
N GLY A 18 -44.05 51.94 51.42
CA GLY A 18 -43.32 51.53 50.28
C GLY A 18 -43.47 50.01 50.13
N VAL A 19 -44.28 49.58 49.20
CA VAL A 19 -44.34 48.16 48.75
C VAL A 19 -43.10 47.89 47.94
N THR A 20 -42.12 47.22 48.57
CA THR A 20 -40.92 46.71 47.85
C THR A 20 -41.33 45.49 47.13
N LEU A 21 -41.50 45.60 45.78
CA LEU A 21 -41.73 44.50 44.89
C LEU A 21 -40.39 43.76 44.71
N ILE A 22 -40.20 42.66 45.44
CA ILE A 22 -39.08 41.75 45.23
C ILE A 22 -39.39 40.91 43.95
N PHE A 23 -38.75 41.24 42.79
CA PHE A 23 -38.71 40.40 41.65
C PHE A 23 -37.77 39.18 41.93
N LEU A 24 -38.36 38.05 42.31
CA LEU A 24 -37.70 36.80 42.34
C LEU A 24 -37.48 36.36 40.84
N PHE A 25 -36.27 36.63 40.36
CA PHE A 25 -35.80 36.04 39.10
C PHE A 25 -35.52 34.55 39.38
N SER A 26 -36.53 33.71 39.19
CA SER A 26 -36.34 32.26 39.19
C SER A 26 -35.50 31.89 37.94
N LEU A 27 -34.18 31.69 38.17
CA LEU A 27 -33.29 31.09 37.21
C LEU A 27 -33.76 29.65 36.96
N VAL A 28 -34.56 29.45 35.93
CA VAL A 28 -34.86 28.10 35.43
C VAL A 28 -33.55 27.56 34.86
N LEU A 29 -32.78 26.84 35.68
CA LEU A 29 -31.75 25.92 35.16
C LEU A 29 -32.48 24.86 34.38
N SER A 30 -32.58 25.04 33.06
CA SER A 30 -32.88 23.94 32.16
C SER A 30 -31.72 22.94 32.30
N PRO A 31 -31.99 21.68 32.62
CA PRO A 31 -30.93 20.68 32.49
C PRO A 31 -30.51 20.68 31.02
N GLN A 32 -29.29 21.12 30.74
CA GLN A 32 -28.64 20.76 29.49
C GLN A 32 -28.49 19.24 29.55
N THR A 33 -29.41 18.54 28.91
CA THR A 33 -29.14 17.16 28.49
C THR A 33 -27.95 17.27 27.55
N SER A 34 -26.76 17.02 28.09
CA SER A 34 -25.65 16.61 27.28
C SER A 34 -26.17 15.42 26.46
N LEU A 35 -26.41 15.61 25.18
CA LEU A 35 -26.50 14.49 24.23
C LEU A 35 -25.17 13.77 24.41
N ALA A 36 -25.16 12.70 25.20
CA ALA A 36 -24.11 11.73 25.13
C ALA A 36 -24.01 11.37 23.62
N ALA A 37 -22.84 11.58 23.03
CA ALA A 37 -22.58 11.12 21.68
C ALA A 37 -23.08 9.66 21.63
N SER A 38 -23.96 9.36 20.69
CA SER A 38 -24.35 7.99 20.41
C SER A 38 -23.06 7.17 20.34
N PRO A 39 -22.97 5.99 20.94
CA PRO A 39 -21.82 5.15 20.72
C PRO A 39 -21.63 5.10 19.20
N LYS A 40 -20.48 5.53 18.69
CA LYS A 40 -20.16 5.39 17.26
C LYS A 40 -20.32 3.90 17.00
N ASP A 41 -21.28 3.51 16.15
CA ASP A 41 -21.46 2.11 15.81
C ASP A 41 -20.10 1.59 15.34
N LEU A 42 -19.73 0.38 15.78
CA LEU A 42 -18.47 -0.23 15.41
C LEU A 42 -18.46 -0.44 13.90
N ILE A 43 -17.48 0.14 13.23
CA ILE A 43 -17.31 -0.05 11.78
C ILE A 43 -16.86 -1.49 11.52
N LEU A 44 -17.56 -2.16 10.61
CA LEU A 44 -17.26 -3.53 10.21
C LEU A 44 -16.45 -3.51 8.91
N VAL A 45 -15.31 -4.18 8.91
CA VAL A 45 -14.38 -4.23 7.77
C VAL A 45 -14.09 -5.67 7.38
N GLY A 46 -14.33 -6.00 6.12
CA GLY A 46 -14.01 -7.30 5.55
C GLY A 46 -12.77 -7.26 4.66
N LEU A 47 -11.89 -8.25 4.77
CA LEU A 47 -10.76 -8.47 3.89
C LEU A 47 -10.95 -9.78 3.12
N ILE A 48 -10.82 -9.70 1.81
CA ILE A 48 -10.89 -10.85 0.91
C ILE A 48 -9.51 -10.99 0.24
N PRO A 49 -8.63 -11.88 0.74
CA PRO A 49 -7.35 -12.17 0.08
C PRO A 49 -7.58 -12.91 -1.23
N ASP A 50 -6.56 -13.02 -2.07
CA ASP A 50 -6.61 -13.93 -3.21
C ASP A 50 -6.45 -15.41 -2.77
N GLU A 51 -6.34 -16.32 -3.73
CA GLU A 51 -6.22 -17.76 -3.47
C GLU A 51 -4.95 -18.16 -2.69
N GLY A 52 -3.98 -17.26 -2.55
CA GLY A 52 -2.77 -17.44 -1.73
C GLY A 52 -3.07 -17.46 -0.23
N GLY A 53 -4.19 -16.86 0.19
CA GLY A 53 -4.52 -16.72 1.61
C GLY A 53 -3.59 -15.76 2.33
N ILE A 54 -3.81 -15.57 3.64
CA ILE A 54 -3.07 -14.57 4.45
C ILE A 54 -1.72 -15.06 4.99
N ASP A 55 -1.35 -16.30 4.74
CA ASP A 55 -0.10 -16.92 5.20
C ASP A 55 0.87 -17.13 4.02
N ASP A 56 0.87 -16.21 3.04
CA ASP A 56 1.67 -16.30 1.81
C ASP A 56 3.11 -15.80 1.99
N ASN A 57 3.49 -15.34 3.17
CA ASN A 57 4.75 -14.65 3.48
C ASN A 57 5.03 -13.46 2.55
N GLY A 58 3.98 -12.75 2.12
CA GLY A 58 4.11 -11.70 1.12
C GLY A 58 2.87 -10.79 1.02
N PHE A 59 2.31 -10.77 -0.17
CA PHE A 59 1.31 -9.80 -0.62
C PHE A 59 0.01 -9.77 0.21
N ASN A 60 -0.61 -10.93 0.46
CA ASN A 60 -1.84 -11.00 1.25
C ASN A 60 -1.58 -10.82 2.74
N GLU A 61 -0.44 -11.34 3.25
CA GLU A 61 -0.06 -11.15 4.65
C GLU A 61 0.11 -9.66 4.98
N MET A 62 0.67 -8.86 4.06
CA MET A 62 0.78 -7.40 4.21
C MET A 62 -0.59 -6.73 4.31
N ALA A 63 -1.56 -7.14 3.49
CA ALA A 63 -2.91 -6.60 3.59
C ALA A 63 -3.55 -6.93 4.95
N ALA A 64 -3.37 -8.17 5.43
CA ALA A 64 -3.84 -8.59 6.75
C ALA A 64 -3.13 -7.85 7.89
N ALA A 65 -1.84 -7.54 7.75
CA ALA A 65 -1.07 -6.75 8.71
C ALA A 65 -1.61 -5.31 8.81
N GLY A 66 -1.95 -4.68 7.68
CA GLY A 66 -2.60 -3.37 7.63
C GLY A 66 -3.96 -3.36 8.35
N LEU A 67 -4.77 -4.39 8.09
CA LEU A 67 -6.05 -4.60 8.79
C LEU A 67 -5.86 -4.79 10.29
N ALA A 68 -4.91 -5.63 10.72
CA ALA A 68 -4.62 -5.91 12.13
C ALA A 68 -4.16 -4.64 12.88
N ARG A 69 -3.34 -3.81 12.22
CA ARG A 69 -2.93 -2.51 12.75
C ARG A 69 -4.14 -1.59 12.93
N ALA A 70 -5.02 -1.51 11.93
CA ALA A 70 -6.23 -0.71 12.01
C ALA A 70 -7.19 -1.17 13.13
N VAL A 71 -7.32 -2.47 13.37
CA VAL A 71 -8.07 -3.02 14.52
C VAL A 71 -7.48 -2.55 15.86
N THR A 72 -6.17 -2.41 15.93
CA THR A 72 -5.49 -1.96 17.16
C THR A 72 -5.71 -0.47 17.42
N ASP A 73 -5.67 0.34 16.36
CA ASP A 73 -5.67 1.79 16.46
C ASP A 73 -7.07 2.40 16.40
N PHE A 74 -8.03 1.72 15.79
CA PHE A 74 -9.40 2.18 15.60
C PHE A 74 -10.42 1.25 16.24
N SER A 75 -11.58 1.81 16.59
CA SER A 75 -12.71 1.01 17.09
C SER A 75 -13.46 0.36 15.94
N ILE A 76 -12.87 -0.67 15.35
CA ILE A 76 -13.43 -1.46 14.24
C ILE A 76 -13.53 -2.94 14.61
N VAL A 77 -14.38 -3.67 13.91
CA VAL A 77 -14.44 -5.14 13.93
C VAL A 77 -14.09 -5.63 12.53
N SER A 78 -13.22 -6.60 12.43
CA SER A 78 -12.78 -7.13 11.14
C SER A 78 -13.09 -8.61 10.98
N ALA A 79 -13.26 -9.02 9.72
CA ALA A 79 -13.38 -10.42 9.33
C ALA A 79 -12.60 -10.66 8.03
N ILE A 80 -12.08 -11.88 7.87
CA ILE A 80 -11.36 -12.29 6.67
C ILE A 80 -12.19 -13.38 5.97
N TYR A 81 -12.35 -13.26 4.66
CA TYR A 81 -13.17 -14.13 3.82
C TYR A 81 -12.28 -14.85 2.78
N PRO A 82 -11.46 -15.84 3.18
CA PRO A 82 -10.52 -16.47 2.28
C PRO A 82 -11.24 -17.35 1.25
N PRO A 83 -10.99 -17.17 -0.06
CA PRO A 83 -11.45 -18.07 -1.11
C PRO A 83 -10.54 -19.32 -1.17
N ALA A 84 -11.09 -20.45 -1.57
CA ALA A 84 -10.30 -21.64 -1.85
C ALA A 84 -9.76 -21.67 -3.29
N SER A 85 -10.34 -20.85 -4.18
CA SER A 85 -9.92 -20.71 -5.57
C SER A 85 -10.48 -19.41 -6.15
N ALA A 86 -9.97 -18.97 -7.29
CA ALA A 86 -10.42 -17.78 -8.01
C ALA A 86 -11.94 -17.84 -8.36
N ASP A 87 -12.51 -19.01 -8.56
CA ASP A 87 -13.94 -19.17 -8.84
C ASP A 87 -14.84 -18.71 -7.68
N GLU A 88 -14.29 -18.61 -6.47
CA GLU A 88 -15.03 -18.18 -5.27
C GLU A 88 -15.00 -16.68 -5.01
N TYR A 89 -14.22 -15.89 -5.75
CA TYR A 89 -14.02 -14.44 -5.47
C TYR A 89 -15.35 -13.69 -5.34
N ALA A 90 -16.23 -13.81 -6.33
CA ALA A 90 -17.53 -13.13 -6.28
C ALA A 90 -18.40 -13.57 -5.09
N ALA A 91 -18.36 -14.86 -4.71
CA ALA A 91 -19.09 -15.39 -3.58
C ALA A 91 -18.54 -14.84 -2.25
N LYS A 92 -17.20 -14.73 -2.10
CA LYS A 92 -16.58 -14.19 -0.89
C LYS A 92 -16.81 -12.68 -0.73
N ILE A 93 -16.82 -11.94 -1.83
CA ILE A 93 -17.23 -10.53 -1.81
C ILE A 93 -18.70 -10.39 -1.37
N ALA A 94 -19.59 -11.22 -1.92
CA ALA A 94 -21.00 -11.22 -1.51
C ALA A 94 -21.19 -11.65 -0.04
N GLU A 95 -20.37 -12.55 0.48
CA GLU A 95 -20.34 -12.93 1.89
C GLU A 95 -19.92 -11.74 2.77
N CYS A 96 -18.87 -11.00 2.39
CA CYS A 96 -18.45 -9.77 3.05
C CYS A 96 -19.58 -8.74 3.14
N VAL A 97 -20.27 -8.46 2.04
CA VAL A 97 -21.41 -7.54 1.99
C VAL A 97 -22.56 -8.03 2.88
N SER A 98 -22.91 -9.32 2.78
CA SER A 98 -24.05 -9.91 3.51
C SER A 98 -23.82 -9.96 5.02
N ALA A 99 -22.54 -9.95 5.47
CA ALA A 99 -22.18 -9.88 6.87
C ALA A 99 -22.34 -8.46 7.46
N GLY A 100 -22.72 -7.48 6.64
CA GLY A 100 -22.95 -6.10 7.07
C GLY A 100 -21.67 -5.26 7.20
N ASN A 101 -20.58 -5.66 6.54
CA ASN A 101 -19.38 -4.82 6.50
C ASN A 101 -19.66 -3.51 5.78
N GLU A 102 -19.16 -2.40 6.34
CA GLU A 102 -19.23 -1.07 5.75
C GLU A 102 -18.13 -0.86 4.70
N LEU A 103 -17.01 -1.61 4.84
CA LEU A 103 -15.91 -1.63 3.89
C LEU A 103 -15.55 -3.09 3.56
N CYS A 104 -15.50 -3.43 2.27
CA CYS A 104 -14.98 -4.70 1.77
C CYS A 104 -13.70 -4.44 0.96
N ILE A 105 -12.56 -4.98 1.42
CA ILE A 105 -11.25 -4.84 0.79
C ILE A 105 -10.89 -6.15 0.10
N THR A 106 -10.67 -6.10 -1.21
CA THR A 106 -10.18 -7.23 -2.00
C THR A 106 -8.69 -7.08 -2.31
N VAL A 107 -7.95 -8.17 -2.32
CA VAL A 107 -6.50 -8.15 -2.48
C VAL A 107 -6.11 -8.87 -3.77
N GLY A 108 -5.70 -8.09 -4.78
CA GLY A 108 -5.15 -8.64 -6.02
C GLY A 108 -5.97 -8.35 -7.27
N TYR A 109 -5.24 -8.14 -8.35
CA TYR A 109 -5.75 -7.78 -9.68
C TYR A 109 -6.83 -8.74 -10.21
N SER A 110 -6.70 -10.03 -9.89
CA SER A 110 -7.64 -11.07 -10.36
C SER A 110 -9.09 -10.87 -9.89
N MET A 111 -9.31 -10.07 -8.83
CA MET A 111 -10.64 -9.73 -8.32
C MET A 111 -11.22 -8.45 -8.92
N MET A 112 -10.53 -7.82 -9.86
CA MET A 112 -10.89 -6.50 -10.44
C MET A 112 -12.35 -6.44 -10.91
N ASP A 113 -12.78 -7.38 -11.76
CA ASP A 113 -14.14 -7.39 -12.31
C ASP A 113 -15.20 -7.72 -11.25
N ALA A 114 -14.89 -8.66 -10.36
CA ALA A 114 -15.81 -9.05 -9.29
C ALA A 114 -16.04 -7.90 -8.29
N THR A 115 -14.99 -7.15 -7.94
CA THR A 115 -15.06 -6.00 -7.04
C THR A 115 -15.84 -4.83 -7.69
N MET A 116 -15.56 -4.52 -8.96
CA MET A 116 -16.29 -3.50 -9.70
C MET A 116 -17.79 -3.81 -9.76
N ASN A 117 -18.14 -5.06 -10.08
CA ASN A 117 -19.53 -5.50 -10.13
C ASN A 117 -20.21 -5.41 -8.75
N ALA A 118 -19.53 -5.83 -7.69
CA ALA A 118 -20.05 -5.75 -6.33
C ALA A 118 -20.29 -4.30 -5.88
N ALA A 119 -19.37 -3.39 -6.15
CA ALA A 119 -19.50 -1.96 -5.85
C ALA A 119 -20.71 -1.34 -6.57
N GLY A 120 -20.91 -1.66 -7.85
CA GLY A 120 -22.05 -1.17 -8.62
C GLY A 120 -23.41 -1.67 -8.12
N LEU A 121 -23.45 -2.84 -7.48
CA LEU A 121 -24.67 -3.45 -6.95
C LEU A 121 -24.97 -3.05 -5.50
N ASN A 122 -23.98 -2.61 -4.72
CA ASN A 122 -24.08 -2.36 -3.28
C ASN A 122 -23.58 -0.96 -2.95
N ILE A 123 -24.34 0.06 -3.36
CA ILE A 123 -23.95 1.48 -3.30
C ILE A 123 -23.75 2.04 -1.88
N ASP A 124 -24.26 1.34 -0.86
CA ASP A 124 -24.18 1.72 0.56
C ASP A 124 -22.98 1.05 1.27
N VAL A 125 -22.17 0.26 0.56
CA VAL A 125 -20.96 -0.40 1.06
C VAL A 125 -19.75 0.19 0.31
N ASP A 126 -18.73 0.59 1.04
CA ASP A 126 -17.46 1.01 0.45
C ASP A 126 -16.63 -0.22 0.03
N PHE A 127 -15.97 -0.10 -1.11
CA PHE A 127 -15.07 -1.12 -1.62
C PHE A 127 -13.68 -0.54 -1.88
N ALA A 128 -12.67 -1.34 -1.60
CA ALA A 128 -11.31 -1.04 -2.01
C ALA A 128 -10.65 -2.29 -2.59
N ILE A 129 -9.74 -2.10 -3.53
CA ILE A 129 -9.01 -3.21 -4.14
C ILE A 129 -7.53 -2.87 -4.28
N VAL A 130 -6.67 -3.82 -3.93
CA VAL A 130 -5.23 -3.75 -4.15
C VAL A 130 -4.90 -4.14 -5.59
N ASP A 131 -4.05 -3.35 -6.25
CA ASP A 131 -3.52 -3.59 -7.61
C ASP A 131 -4.52 -3.43 -8.77
N ALA A 132 -5.60 -2.70 -8.58
CA ALA A 132 -6.53 -2.43 -9.69
C ALA A 132 -6.86 -0.95 -9.84
N THR A 133 -7.07 -0.53 -11.07
CA THR A 133 -7.47 0.83 -11.43
C THR A 133 -8.35 0.81 -12.68
N TRP A 134 -9.17 1.84 -12.84
CA TRP A 134 -10.10 2.01 -13.96
C TRP A 134 -10.14 3.46 -14.41
N ASP A 135 -10.59 3.72 -15.62
CA ASP A 135 -10.83 5.08 -16.12
C ASP A 135 -12.00 5.78 -15.41
N THR A 136 -12.95 5.00 -14.91
CA THR A 136 -14.14 5.50 -14.20
C THR A 136 -14.49 4.59 -13.02
N TYR A 137 -14.95 5.21 -11.94
CA TYR A 137 -15.26 4.53 -10.68
C TYR A 137 -16.72 4.76 -10.26
N PRO A 138 -17.40 3.76 -9.66
CA PRO A 138 -18.52 4.00 -8.77
C PRO A 138 -18.10 4.87 -7.59
N ALA A 139 -19.04 5.62 -7.01
CA ALA A 139 -18.74 6.56 -5.92
C ALA A 139 -18.19 5.89 -4.64
N ASN A 140 -18.36 4.58 -4.52
CA ASN A 140 -18.01 3.74 -3.38
C ASN A 140 -16.87 2.75 -3.68
N LEU A 141 -16.04 2.99 -4.72
CA LEU A 141 -14.93 2.10 -5.06
C LEU A 141 -13.61 2.85 -5.11
N ARG A 142 -12.61 2.33 -4.40
CA ARG A 142 -11.22 2.81 -4.44
C ARG A 142 -10.30 1.72 -5.01
N GLY A 143 -9.47 2.09 -5.99
CA GLY A 143 -8.32 1.29 -6.41
C GLY A 143 -7.06 1.74 -5.68
N MET A 144 -6.35 0.84 -5.06
CA MET A 144 -5.05 1.10 -4.43
C MET A 144 -3.96 0.60 -5.38
N THR A 145 -3.32 1.53 -6.09
CA THR A 145 -2.22 1.21 -7.03
C THR A 145 -0.88 1.56 -6.42
N PHE A 146 0.15 0.91 -6.94
CA PHE A 146 1.53 1.09 -6.50
C PHE A 146 2.39 1.41 -7.71
N ALA A 147 3.27 2.41 -7.57
CA ALA A 147 4.27 2.76 -8.58
C ALA A 147 5.39 1.71 -8.61
N SER A 148 5.02 0.47 -8.94
CA SER A 148 5.92 -0.68 -9.03
C SER A 148 7.05 -0.44 -10.03
N GLU A 149 6.80 0.39 -11.05
CA GLU A 149 7.77 0.85 -12.03
C GLU A 149 8.92 1.64 -11.41
N GLU A 150 8.64 2.46 -10.38
CA GLU A 150 9.67 3.24 -9.71
C GLU A 150 10.63 2.34 -8.93
N VAL A 151 10.09 1.44 -8.11
CA VAL A 151 10.92 0.53 -7.31
C VAL A 151 11.53 -0.59 -8.14
N GLY A 152 10.86 -1.03 -9.20
CA GLY A 152 11.41 -1.96 -10.18
C GLY A 152 12.65 -1.39 -10.88
N TYR A 153 12.59 -0.11 -11.29
CA TYR A 153 13.74 0.59 -11.88
C TYR A 153 14.93 0.68 -10.89
N LEU A 154 14.67 0.98 -9.62
CA LEU A 154 15.70 1.01 -8.57
C LEU A 154 16.34 -0.37 -8.35
N ALA A 155 15.52 -1.42 -8.27
CA ALA A 155 15.99 -2.80 -8.16
C ALA A 155 16.87 -3.19 -9.35
N GLY A 156 16.46 -2.76 -10.56
CA GLY A 156 17.22 -2.94 -11.78
C GLY A 156 18.54 -2.19 -11.80
N THR A 157 18.54 -0.94 -11.34
CA THR A 157 19.77 -0.15 -11.19
C THR A 157 20.78 -0.86 -10.29
N LEU A 158 20.33 -1.35 -9.12
CA LEU A 158 21.17 -2.12 -8.23
C LEU A 158 21.67 -3.42 -8.89
N ALA A 159 20.78 -4.17 -9.54
CA ALA A 159 21.14 -5.42 -10.23
C ALA A 159 22.18 -5.19 -11.32
N GLY A 160 22.03 -4.15 -12.15
CA GLY A 160 22.96 -3.81 -13.21
C GLY A 160 24.34 -3.42 -12.70
N LEU A 161 24.41 -2.71 -11.57
CA LEU A 161 25.68 -2.33 -10.92
C LEU A 161 26.36 -3.50 -10.20
N MET A 162 25.59 -4.50 -9.74
CA MET A 162 26.11 -5.67 -9.03
C MET A 162 26.39 -6.87 -9.92
N SER A 163 25.79 -6.95 -11.12
CA SER A 163 25.99 -8.04 -12.06
C SER A 163 27.41 -8.01 -12.66
N THR A 164 28.09 -9.12 -12.56
CA THR A 164 29.43 -9.31 -13.17
C THR A 164 29.33 -10.04 -14.49
N SER A 165 28.33 -10.89 -14.67
CA SER A 165 28.05 -11.61 -15.92
C SER A 165 27.39 -10.75 -16.98
N LYS A 166 26.78 -9.62 -16.59
CA LYS A 166 25.89 -8.77 -17.40
C LYS A 166 24.63 -9.50 -17.87
N ILE A 167 24.27 -10.59 -17.19
CA ILE A 167 23.03 -11.33 -17.42
C ILE A 167 22.27 -11.35 -16.09
N ILE A 168 21.09 -10.73 -16.08
CA ILE A 168 20.19 -10.73 -14.95
C ILE A 168 18.95 -11.56 -15.26
N GLY A 169 18.36 -12.14 -14.24
CA GLY A 169 17.12 -12.91 -14.35
C GLY A 169 15.93 -12.15 -13.78
N ALA A 170 14.77 -12.31 -14.41
CA ALA A 170 13.48 -11.89 -13.89
C ALA A 170 12.50 -13.06 -13.99
N ILE A 171 11.75 -13.32 -12.92
CA ILE A 171 10.74 -14.39 -12.86
C ILE A 171 9.41 -13.76 -12.48
N GLY A 172 8.43 -13.75 -13.41
CA GLY A 172 7.08 -13.28 -13.16
C GLY A 172 6.11 -14.41 -12.81
N GLY A 173 5.10 -14.12 -12.00
CA GLY A 173 4.01 -15.06 -11.75
C GLY A 173 3.14 -15.23 -12.99
N PHE A 174 2.58 -14.15 -13.50
CA PHE A 174 1.80 -14.04 -14.72
C PHE A 174 2.12 -12.73 -15.45
N PRO A 175 1.95 -12.65 -16.79
CA PRO A 175 2.10 -11.41 -17.55
C PRO A 175 0.87 -10.49 -17.34
N ILE A 176 0.80 -9.84 -16.20
CA ILE A 176 -0.26 -8.91 -15.80
C ILE A 176 0.36 -7.59 -15.35
N PRO A 177 -0.38 -6.45 -15.45
CA PRO A 177 0.19 -5.14 -15.15
C PRO A 177 0.90 -5.03 -13.80
N PRO A 178 0.39 -5.53 -12.66
CA PRO A 178 1.09 -5.43 -11.38
C PRO A 178 2.43 -6.17 -11.32
N VAL A 179 2.64 -7.16 -12.20
CA VAL A 179 3.90 -7.94 -12.33
C VAL A 179 4.81 -7.26 -13.35
N ASP A 180 4.29 -6.93 -14.53
CA ASP A 180 5.05 -6.36 -15.64
C ASP A 180 5.60 -4.97 -15.29
N ASN A 181 4.86 -4.18 -14.47
CA ASN A 181 5.32 -2.88 -14.00
C ASN A 181 6.54 -2.95 -13.07
N PHE A 182 6.84 -4.08 -12.44
CA PHE A 182 8.14 -4.29 -11.80
C PHE A 182 9.22 -4.71 -12.81
N ILE A 183 8.89 -5.69 -13.66
CA ILE A 183 9.87 -6.42 -14.48
C ILE A 183 10.47 -5.58 -15.60
N PHE A 184 9.65 -4.83 -16.36
CA PHE A 184 10.18 -4.03 -17.44
C PHE A 184 11.04 -2.85 -16.96
N PRO A 185 10.61 -2.06 -15.96
CA PRO A 185 11.48 -1.05 -15.38
C PRO A 185 12.74 -1.61 -14.70
N TYR A 186 12.70 -2.82 -14.13
CA TYR A 186 13.89 -3.52 -13.65
C TYR A 186 14.91 -3.70 -14.78
N GLN A 187 14.49 -4.14 -15.97
CA GLN A 187 15.36 -4.20 -17.13
C GLN A 187 15.93 -2.83 -17.49
N TYR A 188 15.09 -1.79 -17.47
CA TYR A 188 15.51 -0.45 -17.88
C TYR A 188 16.49 0.19 -16.90
N GLY A 189 16.26 0.01 -15.59
CA GLY A 189 17.19 0.44 -14.56
C GLY A 189 18.54 -0.26 -14.66
N ALA A 190 18.55 -1.57 -14.94
CA ALA A 190 19.80 -2.32 -15.15
C ALA A 190 20.55 -1.83 -16.40
N GLN A 191 19.86 -1.55 -17.50
CA GLN A 191 20.45 -1.03 -18.72
C GLN A 191 20.87 0.45 -18.61
N TRP A 192 20.23 1.23 -17.71
CA TRP A 192 20.73 2.55 -17.37
C TRP A 192 22.09 2.48 -16.65
N ALA A 193 22.26 1.49 -15.77
CA ALA A 193 23.50 1.26 -15.03
C ALA A 193 24.63 0.71 -15.93
N ASP A 194 24.31 -0.29 -16.75
CA ASP A 194 25.19 -0.84 -17.79
C ASP A 194 24.37 -1.24 -19.04
N PRO A 195 24.52 -0.50 -20.17
CA PRO A 195 23.78 -0.78 -21.40
C PRO A 195 24.01 -2.18 -22.03
N GLU A 196 25.05 -2.90 -21.58
CA GLU A 196 25.35 -4.26 -22.06
C GLU A 196 24.59 -5.33 -21.30
N VAL A 197 23.89 -4.96 -20.20
CA VAL A 197 23.11 -5.92 -19.42
C VAL A 197 21.95 -6.51 -20.23
N GLN A 198 21.82 -7.81 -20.18
CA GLN A 198 20.76 -8.59 -20.79
C GLN A 198 19.87 -9.21 -19.70
N MET A 199 18.56 -9.18 -19.90
CA MET A 199 17.61 -9.82 -18.99
C MET A 199 17.07 -11.13 -19.58
N LEU A 200 17.09 -12.18 -18.79
CA LEU A 200 16.32 -13.40 -19.01
C LEU A 200 14.97 -13.21 -18.30
N LEU A 201 13.87 -13.42 -19.02
CA LEU A 201 12.52 -13.32 -18.45
C LEU A 201 11.77 -14.62 -18.67
N ASP A 202 11.24 -15.16 -17.59
CA ASP A 202 10.35 -16.33 -17.59
C ASP A 202 9.11 -16.05 -16.74
N TYR A 203 7.93 -16.46 -17.21
CA TYR A 203 6.69 -16.45 -16.42
C TYR A 203 6.37 -17.87 -15.95
N ALA A 204 6.19 -18.02 -14.63
CA ALA A 204 5.86 -19.30 -14.02
C ALA A 204 4.42 -19.75 -14.30
N TYR A 205 3.52 -18.82 -14.65
CA TYR A 205 2.07 -19.02 -14.76
C TYR A 205 1.48 -19.65 -13.50
N ASN A 206 2.08 -19.33 -12.36
CA ASN A 206 1.68 -19.84 -11.05
C ASN A 206 2.30 -18.95 -9.93
N PHE A 207 1.48 -18.53 -8.97
CA PHE A 207 1.99 -17.80 -7.80
C PHE A 207 2.32 -18.72 -6.61
N MET A 208 1.81 -19.97 -6.60
CA MET A 208 1.78 -20.83 -5.41
C MET A 208 2.69 -22.08 -5.51
N ASN A 209 3.73 -22.06 -6.35
CA ASN A 209 4.60 -23.21 -6.58
C ASN A 209 6.10 -22.89 -6.36
N PRO A 210 6.60 -22.89 -5.10
CA PRO A 210 8.00 -22.57 -4.81
C PRO A 210 9.00 -23.50 -5.50
N VAL A 211 8.63 -24.77 -5.72
CA VAL A 211 9.50 -25.73 -6.40
C VAL A 211 9.70 -25.35 -7.88
N LEU A 212 8.64 -24.90 -8.55
CA LEU A 212 8.74 -24.39 -9.91
C LEU A 212 9.61 -23.13 -9.97
N GLY A 213 9.43 -22.21 -9.00
CA GLY A 213 10.27 -21.02 -8.91
C GLY A 213 11.76 -21.34 -8.78
N ALA A 214 12.12 -22.28 -7.91
CA ALA A 214 13.48 -22.76 -7.75
C ALA A 214 14.06 -23.34 -9.06
N GLN A 215 13.26 -24.12 -9.78
CA GLN A 215 13.69 -24.69 -11.07
C GLN A 215 13.95 -23.62 -12.14
N ILE A 216 13.08 -22.59 -12.23
CA ILE A 216 13.25 -21.49 -13.18
C ILE A 216 14.51 -20.69 -12.83
N ALA A 217 14.75 -20.40 -11.55
CA ALA A 217 15.95 -19.70 -11.12
C ALA A 217 17.23 -20.48 -11.48
N GLN A 218 17.26 -21.79 -11.24
CA GLN A 218 18.38 -22.63 -11.64
C GLN A 218 18.62 -22.65 -13.14
N ASP A 219 17.55 -22.66 -13.97
CA ASP A 219 17.68 -22.55 -15.43
C ASP A 219 18.27 -21.20 -15.85
N GLN A 220 17.79 -20.09 -15.28
CA GLN A 220 18.33 -18.76 -15.58
C GLN A 220 19.81 -18.64 -15.16
N MET A 221 20.19 -19.17 -13.98
CA MET A 221 21.59 -19.23 -13.54
C MET A 221 22.46 -20.08 -14.46
N ALA A 222 21.95 -21.22 -14.92
CA ALA A 222 22.67 -22.08 -15.88
C ALA A 222 22.88 -21.38 -17.24
N ARG A 223 22.03 -20.39 -17.57
CA ARG A 223 22.16 -19.52 -18.74
C ARG A 223 23.01 -18.27 -18.48
N GLY A 224 23.59 -18.15 -17.27
CA GLY A 224 24.58 -17.15 -16.90
C GLY A 224 24.04 -15.99 -16.05
N ALA A 225 22.78 -16.00 -15.63
CA ALA A 225 22.25 -14.98 -14.72
C ALA A 225 22.96 -15.06 -13.37
N ASP A 226 23.45 -13.92 -12.86
CA ASP A 226 24.11 -13.79 -11.55
C ASP A 226 23.32 -12.90 -10.59
N VAL A 227 22.22 -12.30 -11.02
CA VAL A 227 21.24 -11.60 -10.20
C VAL A 227 19.84 -12.10 -10.59
N ILE A 228 19.03 -12.54 -9.63
CA ILE A 228 17.66 -13.02 -9.84
C ILE A 228 16.66 -12.13 -9.10
N PHE A 229 15.71 -11.57 -9.84
CA PHE A 229 14.56 -10.85 -9.31
C PHE A 229 13.27 -11.64 -9.54
N ALA A 230 12.47 -11.88 -8.50
CA ALA A 230 11.28 -12.71 -8.65
C ALA A 230 10.02 -11.98 -8.17
N VAL A 231 9.08 -11.77 -9.11
CA VAL A 231 7.78 -11.10 -8.90
C VAL A 231 6.67 -12.15 -9.08
N ALA A 232 6.62 -13.10 -8.16
CA ALA A 232 5.80 -14.30 -8.34
C ALA A 232 5.25 -14.88 -7.01
N GLY A 233 5.10 -14.08 -5.95
CA GLY A 233 4.59 -14.53 -4.65
C GLY A 233 5.38 -15.72 -4.09
N PRO A 234 4.73 -16.75 -3.47
CA PRO A 234 5.40 -17.95 -3.00
C PRO A 234 6.27 -18.68 -4.03
N THR A 235 5.90 -18.67 -5.32
CA THR A 235 6.77 -19.18 -6.41
C THR A 235 8.07 -18.37 -6.47
N GLY A 236 7.97 -17.04 -6.36
CA GLY A 236 9.12 -16.13 -6.31
C GLY A 236 9.99 -16.36 -5.09
N ASN A 237 9.40 -16.58 -3.91
CA ASN A 237 10.14 -16.91 -2.70
C ASN A 237 11.01 -18.17 -2.86
N GLY A 238 10.46 -19.19 -3.53
CA GLY A 238 11.23 -20.40 -3.87
C GLY A 238 12.39 -20.10 -4.82
N ALA A 239 12.19 -19.22 -5.80
CA ALA A 239 13.22 -18.83 -6.75
C ALA A 239 14.39 -18.10 -6.10
N ILE A 240 14.10 -17.05 -5.30
CA ILE A 240 15.15 -16.25 -4.63
C ILE A 240 15.88 -17.06 -3.58
N LEU A 241 15.19 -17.93 -2.83
CA LEU A 241 15.81 -18.78 -1.85
C LEU A 241 16.81 -19.75 -2.50
N GLN A 242 16.40 -20.42 -3.57
CA GLN A 242 17.27 -21.33 -4.30
C GLN A 242 18.47 -20.62 -4.92
N ALA A 243 18.24 -19.48 -5.59
CA ALA A 243 19.32 -18.72 -6.22
C ALA A 243 20.34 -18.21 -5.19
N ALA A 244 19.89 -17.70 -4.05
CA ALA A 244 20.76 -17.25 -2.97
C ALA A 244 21.59 -18.39 -2.39
N GLN A 245 21.00 -19.56 -2.15
CA GLN A 245 21.69 -20.75 -1.66
C GLN A 245 22.73 -21.29 -2.67
N ASP A 246 22.50 -21.08 -3.96
CA ASP A 246 23.44 -21.43 -5.04
C ASP A 246 24.48 -20.32 -5.31
N GLY A 247 24.44 -19.19 -4.54
CA GLY A 247 25.43 -18.11 -4.54
C GLY A 247 25.20 -17.02 -5.59
N ALA A 248 24.00 -16.89 -6.16
CA ALA A 248 23.62 -15.76 -6.98
C ALA A 248 22.99 -14.65 -6.14
N TRP A 249 23.19 -13.39 -6.53
CA TRP A 249 22.49 -12.27 -5.92
C TRP A 249 20.99 -12.39 -6.16
N THR A 250 20.19 -11.97 -5.19
CA THR A 250 18.72 -12.02 -5.29
C THR A 250 18.07 -10.71 -4.86
N ILE A 251 16.91 -10.44 -5.42
CA ILE A 251 16.05 -9.32 -5.05
C ILE A 251 14.65 -9.87 -4.81
N GLY A 252 14.10 -9.58 -3.63
CA GLY A 252 12.73 -9.94 -3.24
C GLY A 252 11.69 -8.94 -3.75
N VAL A 253 10.41 -9.24 -3.51
CA VAL A 253 9.29 -8.39 -3.90
C VAL A 253 8.24 -8.27 -2.79
N ASP A 254 7.44 -7.23 -2.85
CA ASP A 254 6.29 -6.88 -2.00
C ASP A 254 6.67 -6.60 -0.54
N VAL A 255 7.35 -7.50 0.13
CA VAL A 255 7.75 -7.42 1.54
C VAL A 255 9.27 -7.43 1.68
N ASP A 256 9.77 -7.10 2.86
CA ASP A 256 11.16 -7.35 3.20
C ASP A 256 11.37 -8.87 3.43
N VAL A 257 11.75 -9.56 2.34
CA VAL A 257 11.90 -11.02 2.35
C VAL A 257 13.06 -11.51 3.23
N TYR A 258 13.91 -10.60 3.69
CA TYR A 258 14.91 -10.92 4.71
C TYR A 258 14.26 -11.54 5.95
N TYR A 259 13.12 -10.99 6.37
CA TYR A 259 12.40 -11.51 7.53
C TYR A 259 11.48 -12.68 7.16
N SER A 260 10.72 -12.59 6.07
CA SER A 260 9.70 -13.60 5.74
C SER A 260 10.31 -14.88 5.13
N THR A 261 11.27 -14.77 4.21
CA THR A 261 11.88 -15.90 3.51
C THR A 261 13.19 -16.34 4.13
N PHE A 262 14.03 -15.38 4.56
CA PHE A 262 15.35 -15.68 5.13
C PHE A 262 15.39 -15.69 6.67
N GLY A 263 14.22 -15.57 7.34
CA GLY A 263 14.09 -15.73 8.79
C GLY A 263 14.93 -14.75 9.61
N GLY A 264 15.13 -13.53 9.11
CA GLY A 264 16.00 -12.53 9.75
C GLY A 264 17.47 -12.91 9.74
N GLY A 265 17.95 -13.52 8.65
CA GLY A 265 19.35 -13.94 8.49
C GLY A 265 19.67 -15.32 9.08
N THR A 266 18.65 -16.10 9.47
CA THR A 266 18.87 -17.46 10.03
C THR A 266 18.81 -18.57 8.99
N VAL A 267 18.36 -18.26 7.79
CA VAL A 267 18.30 -19.18 6.65
C VAL A 267 19.51 -18.94 5.75
N ASP A 268 20.19 -20.02 5.36
CA ASP A 268 21.36 -19.96 4.50
C ASP A 268 21.09 -19.21 3.19
N GLY A 269 22.01 -18.36 2.77
CA GLY A 269 21.92 -17.54 1.56
C GLY A 269 21.43 -16.10 1.81
N SER A 270 21.09 -15.71 3.06
CA SER A 270 20.65 -14.34 3.37
C SER A 270 21.66 -13.27 2.96
N GLU A 271 22.95 -13.58 2.94
CA GLU A 271 24.04 -12.70 2.51
C GLU A 271 24.03 -12.43 0.99
N TYR A 272 23.27 -13.19 0.21
CA TYR A 272 23.06 -12.96 -1.22
C TYR A 272 21.75 -12.23 -1.53
N LEU A 273 20.96 -11.86 -0.52
CA LEU A 273 19.78 -11.01 -0.71
C LEU A 273 20.22 -9.55 -0.75
N LEU A 274 20.28 -8.95 -1.95
CA LEU A 274 20.63 -7.54 -2.11
C LEU A 274 19.62 -6.62 -1.44
N THR A 275 18.34 -6.84 -1.67
CA THR A 275 17.21 -6.04 -1.15
C THR A 275 15.88 -6.70 -1.51
N SER A 276 14.78 -6.03 -1.17
CA SER A 276 13.44 -6.33 -1.69
C SER A 276 12.81 -5.07 -2.29
N ALA A 277 12.21 -5.19 -3.47
CA ALA A 277 11.37 -4.16 -4.06
C ALA A 277 9.99 -4.17 -3.37
N MET A 278 9.87 -3.39 -2.29
CA MET A 278 8.71 -3.43 -1.41
C MET A 278 7.51 -2.68 -1.99
N LYS A 279 6.33 -3.22 -1.68
CA LYS A 279 5.02 -2.64 -1.94
C LYS A 279 4.27 -2.55 -0.61
N ARG A 280 4.03 -1.34 -0.10
CA ARG A 280 3.46 -1.12 1.23
C ARG A 280 1.95 -1.28 1.24
N VAL A 281 1.50 -2.49 0.91
CA VAL A 281 0.08 -2.87 0.93
C VAL A 281 -0.52 -2.69 2.33
N ASP A 282 0.27 -2.93 3.38
CA ASP A 282 -0.12 -2.70 4.78
C ASP A 282 -0.53 -1.23 5.03
N ASN A 283 0.23 -0.27 4.52
CA ASN A 283 -0.09 1.14 4.66
C ASN A 283 -1.34 1.53 3.84
N ALA A 284 -1.46 1.04 2.60
CA ALA A 284 -2.59 1.35 1.75
C ALA A 284 -3.93 0.84 2.34
N VAL A 285 -3.93 -0.39 2.87
CA VAL A 285 -5.08 -0.97 3.58
C VAL A 285 -5.40 -0.17 4.85
N TYR A 286 -4.37 0.10 5.68
CA TYR A 286 -4.53 0.86 6.91
C TYR A 286 -5.14 2.25 6.66
N HIS A 287 -4.58 3.04 5.74
CA HIS A 287 -5.07 4.38 5.44
C HIS A 287 -6.46 4.37 4.78
N THR A 288 -6.78 3.34 4.00
CA THR A 288 -8.14 3.19 3.47
C THR A 288 -9.17 2.95 4.58
N ILE A 289 -8.83 2.13 5.58
CA ILE A 289 -9.68 1.93 6.76
C ILE A 289 -9.76 3.22 7.60
N GLU A 290 -8.64 3.91 7.80
CA GLU A 290 -8.58 5.21 8.49
C GLU A 290 -9.52 6.23 7.86
N ASP A 291 -9.54 6.32 6.52
CA ASP A 291 -10.44 7.20 5.79
C ASP A 291 -11.92 6.87 6.03
N VAL A 292 -12.29 5.59 6.06
CA VAL A 292 -13.67 5.17 6.37
C VAL A 292 -14.03 5.54 7.82
N VAL A 293 -13.13 5.28 8.76
CA VAL A 293 -13.33 5.63 10.19
C VAL A 293 -13.52 7.13 10.40
N ASN A 294 -12.79 7.93 9.62
CA ASN A 294 -12.85 9.40 9.67
C ASN A 294 -13.96 10.00 8.81
N GLY A 295 -14.68 9.20 7.99
CA GLY A 295 -15.68 9.69 7.05
C GLY A 295 -15.08 10.49 5.89
N THR A 296 -13.83 10.21 5.53
CA THR A 296 -13.07 10.87 4.46
C THR A 296 -12.81 9.93 3.26
N PHE A 297 -13.39 8.73 3.28
CA PHE A 297 -13.28 7.80 2.16
C PHE A 297 -13.69 8.48 0.85
N SER A 298 -12.89 8.28 -0.17
CA SER A 298 -13.17 8.79 -1.52
C SER A 298 -12.93 7.71 -2.55
N SER A 299 -13.79 7.66 -3.55
CA SER A 299 -13.60 6.80 -4.72
C SER A 299 -12.45 7.31 -5.61
N GLY A 300 -11.99 6.44 -6.50
CA GLY A 300 -10.92 6.76 -7.44
C GLY A 300 -9.65 5.98 -7.15
N THR A 301 -8.54 6.44 -7.71
CA THR A 301 -7.24 5.78 -7.55
C THR A 301 -6.45 6.41 -6.40
N MET A 302 -6.03 5.58 -5.44
CA MET A 302 -5.01 5.90 -4.45
C MET A 302 -3.66 5.41 -4.98
N VAL A 303 -2.75 6.34 -5.25
CA VAL A 303 -1.41 6.01 -5.77
C VAL A 303 -0.41 5.97 -4.62
N ASN A 304 0.29 4.84 -4.50
CA ASN A 304 1.35 4.58 -3.54
C ASN A 304 2.68 4.53 -4.31
N ASN A 305 3.57 5.50 -4.08
CA ASN A 305 4.81 5.71 -4.83
C ASN A 305 6.03 5.92 -3.90
N LEU A 306 7.21 6.20 -4.45
CA LEU A 306 8.41 6.49 -3.67
C LEU A 306 8.27 7.77 -2.82
N GLU A 307 7.58 8.80 -3.32
CA GLU A 307 7.42 10.07 -2.62
C GLU A 307 6.62 9.92 -1.31
N ASN A 308 5.58 9.09 -1.31
CA ASN A 308 4.75 8.82 -0.14
C ASN A 308 5.10 7.51 0.59
N GLU A 309 6.29 6.95 0.30
CA GLU A 309 6.77 5.70 0.91
C GLU A 309 5.85 4.49 0.69
N GLY A 310 5.02 4.55 -0.34
CA GLY A 310 4.12 3.47 -0.73
C GLY A 310 4.81 2.32 -1.46
N VAL A 311 5.99 2.59 -2.04
CA VAL A 311 6.96 1.61 -2.54
C VAL A 311 8.36 2.01 -2.10
N GLY A 312 9.34 1.09 -2.16
CA GLY A 312 10.72 1.38 -1.80
C GLY A 312 11.59 0.13 -1.78
N LEU A 313 12.89 0.31 -1.65
CA LEU A 313 13.80 -0.80 -1.43
C LEU A 313 13.92 -1.09 0.08
N ALA A 314 13.95 -2.37 0.44
CA ALA A 314 14.30 -2.80 1.79
C ALA A 314 15.76 -2.49 2.11
N PRO A 315 16.16 -2.45 3.40
CA PRO A 315 17.57 -2.40 3.78
C PRO A 315 18.38 -3.54 3.15
N TYR A 316 19.67 -3.33 2.97
CA TYR A 316 20.57 -4.33 2.38
C TYR A 316 20.95 -5.48 3.33
N HIS A 317 20.64 -5.34 4.61
CA HIS A 317 20.87 -6.36 5.67
C HIS A 317 22.24 -7.00 5.60
N ASP A 318 22.31 -8.35 5.52
CA ASP A 318 23.57 -9.11 5.53
C ASP A 318 24.43 -8.88 4.27
N ALA A 319 23.82 -8.42 3.17
CA ALA A 319 24.51 -8.07 1.92
C ALA A 319 25.19 -6.70 1.95
N GLU A 320 24.89 -5.81 2.92
CA GLU A 320 25.33 -4.41 2.93
C GLU A 320 26.86 -4.27 2.77
N ALA A 321 27.64 -5.10 3.46
CA ALA A 321 29.09 -5.06 3.37
C ALA A 321 29.64 -5.51 2.01
N SER A 322 28.86 -6.21 1.21
CA SER A 322 29.20 -6.71 -0.12
C SER A 322 28.80 -5.75 -1.24
N ILE A 323 27.99 -4.73 -0.94
CA ILE A 323 27.55 -3.70 -1.89
C ILE A 323 28.48 -2.49 -1.75
N PRO A 324 29.30 -2.14 -2.77
CA PRO A 324 30.20 -0.99 -2.71
C PRO A 324 29.44 0.31 -2.40
N GLN A 325 30.07 1.23 -1.66
CA GLN A 325 29.42 2.48 -1.26
C GLN A 325 29.00 3.34 -2.46
N ASP A 326 29.79 3.36 -3.53
CA ASP A 326 29.45 4.07 -4.76
C ASP A 326 28.23 3.49 -5.49
N VAL A 327 27.96 2.19 -5.35
CA VAL A 327 26.74 1.54 -5.81
C VAL A 327 25.55 1.99 -4.96
N GLN A 328 25.69 1.97 -3.62
CA GLN A 328 24.63 2.46 -2.71
C GLN A 328 24.30 3.93 -2.98
N ASP A 329 25.32 4.76 -3.15
CA ASP A 329 25.17 6.19 -3.46
C ASP A 329 24.48 6.40 -4.83
N ALA A 330 24.80 5.59 -5.84
CA ALA A 330 24.19 5.67 -7.15
C ALA A 330 22.70 5.30 -7.10
N VAL A 331 22.32 4.22 -6.40
CA VAL A 331 20.90 3.82 -6.20
C VAL A 331 20.14 4.92 -5.47
N ALA A 332 20.71 5.51 -4.41
CA ALA A 332 20.08 6.61 -3.68
C ALA A 332 19.90 7.86 -4.55
N ALA A 333 20.87 8.19 -5.40
CA ALA A 333 20.78 9.30 -6.34
C ALA A 333 19.68 9.07 -7.39
N VAL A 334 19.55 7.84 -7.93
CA VAL A 334 18.49 7.49 -8.88
C VAL A 334 17.12 7.57 -8.20
N MET A 335 16.98 7.08 -6.97
CA MET A 335 15.75 7.20 -6.21
C MET A 335 15.31 8.66 -6.07
N GLN A 336 16.25 9.56 -5.70
CA GLN A 336 15.93 10.97 -5.57
C GLN A 336 15.56 11.60 -6.93
N SER A 337 16.22 11.18 -8.02
CA SER A 337 15.91 11.65 -9.37
C SER A 337 14.51 11.22 -9.85
N ILE A 338 14.07 10.01 -9.48
CA ILE A 338 12.70 9.54 -9.74
C ILE A 338 11.70 10.38 -8.96
N ILE A 339 11.90 10.57 -7.65
CA ILE A 339 11.03 11.39 -6.78
C ILE A 339 10.91 12.81 -7.31
N ASN A 340 12.01 13.40 -7.83
CA ASN A 340 12.01 14.73 -8.42
C ASN A 340 11.38 14.79 -9.83
N GLY A 341 11.00 13.65 -10.42
CA GLY A 341 10.49 13.57 -11.79
C GLY A 341 11.55 13.85 -12.88
N GLU A 342 12.83 13.70 -12.55
CA GLU A 342 13.96 13.90 -13.46
C GLU A 342 14.30 12.63 -14.25
N THR A 343 13.96 11.45 -13.71
CA THR A 343 14.14 10.14 -14.36
C THR A 343 12.77 9.60 -14.78
N ASP A 344 12.59 9.38 -16.08
CA ASP A 344 11.46 8.61 -16.63
C ASP A 344 11.82 7.13 -16.60
N VAL A 345 11.21 6.37 -15.71
CA VAL A 345 11.47 4.94 -15.52
C VAL A 345 11.07 4.07 -16.73
N TRP A 346 10.31 4.66 -17.68
CA TRP A 346 9.90 4.04 -18.95
C TRP A 346 10.71 4.53 -20.16
N GLU A 347 11.63 5.49 -19.99
CA GLU A 347 12.34 6.14 -21.11
C GLU A 347 13.08 5.17 -22.06
N PRO A 348 13.78 4.12 -21.57
CA PRO A 348 14.46 3.18 -22.47
C PRO A 348 13.51 2.48 -23.44
N PHE A 349 12.31 2.14 -23.00
CA PHE A 349 11.29 1.52 -23.84
C PHE A 349 10.91 2.41 -25.04
N TYR A 350 10.71 3.69 -24.84
CA TYR A 350 10.35 4.63 -25.92
C TYR A 350 11.51 4.88 -26.88
N LYS A 351 12.76 4.97 -26.41
CA LYS A 351 13.93 5.17 -27.26
C LYS A 351 14.13 4.02 -28.26
N TYR A 352 13.93 2.78 -27.84
CA TYR A 352 14.07 1.60 -28.69
C TYR A 352 12.88 1.41 -29.64
N THR A 353 11.68 1.75 -29.25
CA THR A 353 10.48 1.60 -30.09
C THR A 353 10.47 2.57 -31.28
N ILE A 354 11.05 3.76 -31.12
CA ILE A 354 11.10 4.79 -32.19
C ILE A 354 12.17 4.47 -33.26
N ASN A 355 13.17 3.66 -32.93
CA ASN A 355 14.28 3.31 -33.84
C ASN A 355 14.07 2.01 -34.62
N LEU A 356 12.98 1.28 -34.44
CA LEU A 356 12.64 0.14 -35.29
C LEU A 356 12.11 0.68 -36.64
N PRO A 357 12.80 0.45 -37.78
CA PRO A 357 12.26 0.82 -39.06
C PRO A 357 11.00 -0.03 -39.30
N ILE A 358 9.86 0.65 -39.37
CA ILE A 358 8.61 0.04 -39.83
C ILE A 358 8.80 -0.36 -41.29
N THR A 359 9.32 -1.54 -41.52
CA THR A 359 9.22 -2.18 -42.83
C THR A 359 7.83 -2.82 -42.90
N MET A 360 6.83 -2.04 -43.28
CA MET A 360 5.61 -2.62 -43.83
C MET A 360 5.98 -3.36 -45.13
N LYS A 361 5.78 -4.66 -45.14
CA LYS A 361 5.62 -5.46 -46.31
C LYS A 361 4.20 -5.96 -46.39
#